data_b4ae28bd86756cbbf2fc9c3119645b6b
#
_entry.id   b4ae28bd86756cbbf2fc9c3119645b6b
#
_cell.length_a   1.000
_cell.length_b   1.000
_cell.length_c   1.000
_cell.angle_alpha   90.00
_cell.angle_beta   90.00
_cell.angle_gamma   90.00
#
_symmetry.space_group_name_H-M   'P 1'
#
loop_
_entity.id
_entity.type
_entity.pdbx_description
1 polymer ?
#
loop_
_entity_poly.entity_id
_entity_poly.type
_entity_poly.pdbx_seq_one_letter_code
_entity_poly.pdbx_strand_id
1 'polypeptide(L)'
;KSLLNKLNGVVYKMRDKGVGLFPLIMQVVHNNYTGGITKIRFRHDEQRLFIDFLEGQETHTIGMGFLRPEITHIDMNGEDYLTSVLGRFGTNEDGVIVLTLQIAYIEEATERQLKIYFPDKDHIELHWDEIPGNTMITDTLEMITMGSGNLSPFVDKLMENIPLNLLKRNITGTIQPAVKADRMTGEDADTGFVTSTAGIVG
;
A
#
# COMPACT_ATOMS: atom_id res chain seq x y z
N LYS A 1 -23.91 -2.16 15.80
CA LYS A 1 -22.54 -2.74 15.77
C LYS A 1 -21.66 -1.77 15.01
N SER A 2 -20.52 -1.38 15.57
CA SER A 2 -19.61 -0.47 14.89
C SER A 2 -19.12 -1.09 13.57
N LEU A 3 -18.71 -0.26 12.60
CA LEU A 3 -18.11 -0.71 11.35
C LEU A 3 -16.93 -1.64 11.58
N LEU A 4 -16.10 -1.33 12.56
CA LEU A 4 -14.94 -2.15 12.94
C LEU A 4 -15.31 -3.60 13.25
N ASN A 5 -16.38 -3.83 14.02
CA ASN A 5 -16.84 -5.18 14.32
C ASN A 5 -17.33 -5.94 13.08
N LYS A 6 -17.80 -5.20 12.05
CA LYS A 6 -18.20 -5.81 10.78
C LYS A 6 -17.01 -6.17 9.88
N LEU A 7 -15.90 -5.46 10.03
CA LEU A 7 -14.68 -5.68 9.26
C LEU A 7 -13.78 -6.75 9.87
N ASN A 8 -13.93 -7.07 11.16
CA ASN A 8 -13.02 -8.00 11.84
C ASN A 8 -13.02 -9.40 11.21
N GLY A 9 -11.86 -9.86 10.80
CA GLY A 9 -11.65 -11.14 10.12
C GLY A 9 -12.12 -11.15 8.65
N VAL A 10 -12.50 -9.99 8.07
CA VAL A 10 -12.94 -9.93 6.68
C VAL A 10 -11.72 -9.84 5.77
N VAL A 11 -11.73 -10.66 4.72
CA VAL A 11 -10.71 -10.69 3.68
C VAL A 11 -11.32 -10.24 2.35
N TYR A 12 -10.58 -9.40 1.64
CA TYR A 12 -10.88 -9.00 0.26
C TYR A 12 -9.75 -9.42 -0.67
N LYS A 13 -10.11 -10.01 -1.82
CA LYS A 13 -9.18 -10.37 -2.89
C LYS A 13 -9.23 -9.33 -4.00
N MET A 14 -8.08 -8.84 -4.41
CA MET A 14 -7.97 -7.92 -5.53
C MET A 14 -8.39 -8.60 -6.84
N ARG A 15 -9.16 -7.90 -7.67
CA ARG A 15 -9.51 -8.36 -9.04
C ARG A 15 -8.29 -8.31 -9.93
N ASP A 16 -7.51 -7.24 -9.80
CA ASP A 16 -6.23 -7.07 -10.45
C ASP A 16 -5.15 -6.89 -9.38
N LYS A 17 -3.90 -7.20 -9.71
CA LYS A 17 -2.81 -6.97 -8.76
C LYS A 17 -2.74 -5.49 -8.41
N GLY A 18 -2.88 -5.20 -7.14
CA GLY A 18 -2.74 -3.86 -6.61
C GLY A 18 -1.31 -3.34 -6.68
N VAL A 19 -1.17 -2.05 -6.46
CA VAL A 19 0.12 -1.43 -6.20
C VAL A 19 0.66 -1.97 -4.88
N GLY A 20 1.97 -2.12 -4.75
CA GLY A 20 2.61 -2.55 -3.51
C GLY A 20 2.46 -1.55 -2.37
N LEU A 21 2.59 -2.03 -1.14
CA LEU A 21 2.58 -1.16 0.03
C LEU A 21 3.79 -0.22 0.07
N PHE A 22 4.93 -0.70 -0.46
CA PHE A 22 6.18 0.04 -0.53
C PHE A 22 6.12 1.11 -1.64
N PRO A 23 6.39 2.39 -1.35
CA PRO A 23 6.37 3.46 -2.36
C PRO A 23 7.27 3.16 -3.55
N LEU A 24 6.83 3.51 -4.76
CA LEU A 24 7.57 3.22 -5.99
C LEU A 24 8.98 3.84 -5.97
N ILE A 25 9.10 5.06 -5.47
CA ILE A 25 10.41 5.72 -5.37
C ILE A 25 11.39 4.93 -4.49
N MET A 26 10.91 4.36 -3.40
CA MET A 26 11.73 3.54 -2.51
C MET A 26 12.11 2.21 -3.17
N GLN A 27 11.17 1.56 -3.88
CA GLN A 27 11.46 0.33 -4.64
C GLN A 27 12.62 0.54 -5.60
N VAL A 28 12.65 1.71 -6.23
CA VAL A 28 13.70 2.08 -7.18
C VAL A 28 15.02 2.40 -6.47
N VAL A 29 15.00 3.25 -5.44
CA VAL A 29 16.21 3.68 -4.72
C VAL A 29 16.91 2.51 -4.04
N HIS A 30 16.13 1.61 -3.45
CA HIS A 30 16.65 0.43 -2.73
C HIS A 30 16.82 -0.80 -3.63
N ASN A 31 16.41 -0.72 -4.91
CA ASN A 31 16.32 -1.89 -5.81
C ASN A 31 15.54 -3.06 -5.19
N ASN A 32 14.48 -2.72 -4.44
CA ASN A 32 13.66 -3.65 -3.67
C ASN A 32 12.22 -3.63 -4.20
N TYR A 33 11.92 -4.49 -5.17
CA TYR A 33 10.66 -4.50 -5.89
C TYR A 33 9.68 -5.48 -5.29
N THR A 34 8.43 -5.05 -5.16
CA THR A 34 7.33 -5.84 -4.62
C THR A 34 6.41 -6.40 -5.69
N GLY A 35 5.70 -7.48 -5.34
CA GLY A 35 4.82 -8.19 -6.26
C GLY A 35 3.46 -7.54 -6.52
N GLY A 36 3.10 -6.56 -5.72
CA GLY A 36 1.77 -5.95 -5.68
C GLY A 36 0.78 -6.73 -4.81
N ILE A 37 -0.12 -6.00 -4.17
CA ILE A 37 -1.08 -6.53 -3.21
C ILE A 37 -2.11 -7.42 -3.92
N THR A 38 -2.35 -8.60 -3.37
CA THR A 38 -3.30 -9.59 -3.89
C THR A 38 -4.51 -9.79 -2.98
N LYS A 39 -4.32 -9.66 -1.65
CA LYS A 39 -5.40 -9.75 -0.66
C LYS A 39 -5.19 -8.73 0.45
N ILE A 40 -6.30 -8.32 1.08
CA ILE A 40 -6.30 -7.49 2.28
C ILE A 40 -7.18 -8.16 3.32
N ARG A 41 -6.69 -8.24 4.58
CA ARG A 41 -7.45 -8.72 5.72
C ARG A 41 -7.52 -7.65 6.80
N PHE A 42 -8.72 -7.41 7.31
CA PHE A 42 -8.94 -6.49 8.42
C PHE A 42 -9.06 -7.28 9.72
N ARG A 43 -8.35 -6.82 10.75
CA ARG A 43 -8.45 -7.33 12.11
C ARG A 43 -8.53 -6.14 13.06
N HIS A 44 -9.18 -6.26 14.18
CA HIS A 44 -9.14 -5.22 15.20
C HIS A 44 -9.07 -5.82 16.61
N ASP A 45 -8.41 -5.12 17.50
CA ASP A 45 -8.55 -5.25 18.94
C ASP A 45 -9.43 -4.11 19.49
N GLU A 46 -9.47 -3.96 20.82
CA GLU A 46 -10.32 -2.94 21.46
C GLU A 46 -9.94 -1.50 21.08
N GLN A 47 -8.71 -1.24 20.67
CA GLN A 47 -8.15 0.10 20.51
C GLN A 47 -7.58 0.38 19.13
N ARG A 48 -7.27 -0.67 18.35
CA ARG A 48 -6.53 -0.55 17.07
C ARG A 48 -7.18 -1.35 15.98
N LEU A 49 -7.07 -0.83 14.76
CA LEU A 49 -7.33 -1.58 13.53
C LEU A 49 -5.99 -2.05 12.97
N PHE A 50 -5.94 -3.32 12.61
CA PHE A 50 -4.83 -3.92 11.89
C PHE A 50 -5.28 -4.25 10.47
N ILE A 51 -4.40 -4.00 9.53
CA ILE A 51 -4.62 -4.34 8.13
C ILE A 51 -3.45 -5.17 7.67
N ASP A 52 -3.73 -6.41 7.27
CA ASP A 52 -2.74 -7.30 6.68
C ASP A 52 -2.85 -7.21 5.17
N PHE A 53 -1.75 -6.88 4.51
CA PHE A 53 -1.61 -6.86 3.06
C PHE A 53 -0.81 -8.08 2.62
N LEU A 54 -1.42 -8.95 1.82
CA LEU A 54 -0.71 -10.05 1.20
C LEU A 54 -0.11 -9.58 -0.13
N GLU A 55 1.21 -9.57 -0.20
CA GLU A 55 1.99 -9.14 -1.33
C GLU A 55 2.99 -10.23 -1.74
N GLY A 56 2.73 -10.90 -2.85
CA GLY A 56 3.47 -12.11 -3.20
C GLY A 56 3.22 -13.23 -2.19
N GLN A 57 4.25 -13.61 -1.45
CA GLN A 57 4.19 -14.59 -0.35
C GLN A 57 4.37 -13.94 1.03
N GLU A 58 4.54 -12.64 1.06
CA GLU A 58 4.75 -11.88 2.30
C GLU A 58 3.44 -11.29 2.80
N THR A 59 3.33 -11.18 4.11
CA THR A 59 2.23 -10.49 4.77
C THR A 59 2.77 -9.28 5.50
N HIS A 60 2.37 -8.09 5.05
CA HIS A 60 2.72 -6.84 5.72
C HIS A 60 1.55 -6.41 6.60
N THR A 61 1.78 -6.31 7.90
CA THR A 61 0.78 -5.89 8.86
C THR A 61 1.04 -4.45 9.28
N ILE A 62 0.05 -3.58 9.10
CA ILE A 62 0.08 -2.23 9.65
C ILE A 62 -0.96 -2.11 10.76
N GLY A 63 -0.57 -1.45 11.86
CA GLY A 63 -1.48 -1.05 12.93
C GLY A 63 -1.90 0.40 12.74
N MET A 64 -3.14 0.71 13.01
CA MET A 64 -3.68 2.05 12.94
C MET A 64 -4.40 2.38 14.24
N GLY A 65 -3.93 3.41 14.95
CA GLY A 65 -4.67 4.04 16.03
C GLY A 65 -5.66 5.08 15.49
N PHE A 66 -6.70 5.38 16.26
CA PHE A 66 -7.78 6.30 15.82
C PHE A 66 -7.52 7.76 16.19
N LEU A 67 -6.65 8.04 17.15
CA LEU A 67 -6.42 9.37 17.68
C LEU A 67 -5.00 9.88 17.43
N ARG A 68 -4.06 9.00 17.20
CA ARG A 68 -2.64 9.33 16.96
C ARG A 68 -2.03 8.31 16.03
N PRO A 69 -0.93 8.66 15.34
CA PRO A 69 -0.19 7.69 14.51
C PRO A 69 0.28 6.50 15.34
N GLU A 70 0.25 5.34 14.74
CA GLU A 70 0.81 4.11 15.28
C GLU A 70 2.15 3.83 14.61
N ILE A 71 3.16 3.44 15.39
CA ILE A 71 4.47 3.08 14.85
C ILE A 71 4.49 1.56 14.62
N THR A 72 4.85 1.18 13.40
CA THR A 72 4.88 -0.24 12.98
C THR A 72 6.15 -0.51 12.20
N HIS A 73 6.77 -1.65 12.47
CA HIS A 73 7.83 -2.20 11.63
C HIS A 73 7.23 -3.00 10.48
N ILE A 74 7.75 -2.78 9.28
CA ILE A 74 7.37 -3.54 8.08
C ILE A 74 8.63 -4.14 7.48
N ASP A 75 8.69 -5.46 7.41
CA ASP A 75 9.72 -6.17 6.64
C ASP A 75 9.31 -6.22 5.16
N MET A 76 10.21 -5.81 4.27
CA MET A 76 10.05 -5.87 2.83
C MET A 76 11.24 -6.60 2.22
N ASN A 77 11.05 -7.86 1.84
CA ASN A 77 12.10 -8.70 1.28
C ASN A 77 13.35 -8.77 2.16
N GLY A 78 13.17 -8.82 3.49
CA GLY A 78 14.28 -8.91 4.45
C GLY A 78 14.88 -7.56 4.87
N GLU A 79 14.34 -6.44 4.41
CA GLU A 79 14.69 -5.10 4.87
C GLU A 79 13.60 -4.56 5.80
N ASP A 80 13.98 -4.13 7.00
CA ASP A 80 13.06 -3.61 8.01
C ASP A 80 12.91 -2.09 7.90
N TYR A 81 11.67 -1.64 7.80
CA TYR A 81 11.32 -0.22 7.68
C TYR A 81 10.41 0.21 8.83
N LEU A 82 10.76 1.34 9.44
CA LEU A 82 9.94 1.94 10.47
C LEU A 82 8.89 2.86 9.83
N THR A 83 7.61 2.56 10.10
CA THR A 83 6.49 3.34 9.57
C THR A 83 5.67 3.99 10.67
N SER A 84 5.12 5.16 10.36
CA SER A 84 4.12 5.86 11.16
C SER A 84 2.80 5.86 10.40
N VAL A 85 1.77 5.22 10.97
CA VAL A 85 0.48 5.05 10.31
C VAL A 85 -0.60 5.88 10.99
N LEU A 86 -1.16 6.81 10.24
CA LEU A 86 -2.33 7.59 10.65
C LEU A 86 -3.51 7.22 9.77
N GLY A 87 -4.65 6.92 10.37
CA GLY A 87 -5.85 6.60 9.62
C GLY A 87 -7.11 7.19 10.22
N ARG A 88 -8.12 7.37 9.38
CA ARG A 88 -9.43 7.83 9.81
C ARG A 88 -10.53 7.29 8.90
N PHE A 89 -11.68 7.06 9.48
CA PHE A 89 -12.91 6.84 8.73
C PHE A 89 -13.64 8.16 8.46
N GLY A 90 -14.24 8.24 7.28
CA GLY A 90 -15.11 9.34 6.86
C GLY A 90 -16.16 8.84 5.87
N THR A 91 -16.87 9.76 5.26
CA THR A 91 -17.78 9.50 4.15
C THR A 91 -17.49 10.45 3.00
N ASN A 92 -17.60 9.98 1.77
CA ASN A 92 -17.52 10.82 0.59
C ASN A 92 -18.86 11.54 0.33
N GLU A 93 -18.94 12.31 -0.75
CA GLU A 93 -20.14 13.06 -1.15
C GLU A 93 -21.35 12.16 -1.45
N ASP A 94 -21.10 10.93 -1.89
CA ASP A 94 -22.14 9.93 -2.18
C ASP A 94 -22.58 9.12 -0.93
N GLY A 95 -22.04 9.45 0.25
CA GLY A 95 -22.33 8.74 1.50
C GLY A 95 -21.58 7.41 1.66
N VAL A 96 -20.63 7.09 0.77
CA VAL A 96 -19.82 5.87 0.86
C VAL A 96 -18.78 6.04 1.98
N ILE A 97 -18.64 5.03 2.83
CA ILE A 97 -17.63 5.02 3.88
C ILE A 97 -16.24 4.90 3.25
N VAL A 98 -15.30 5.72 3.73
CA VAL A 98 -13.91 5.75 3.28
C VAL A 98 -12.98 5.63 4.48
N LEU A 99 -12.06 4.69 4.42
CA LEU A 99 -10.89 4.64 5.30
C LEU A 99 -9.73 5.30 4.57
N THR A 100 -9.21 6.38 5.11
CA THR A 100 -7.99 7.05 4.61
C THR A 100 -6.82 6.70 5.50
N LEU A 101 -5.73 6.21 4.90
CA LEU A 101 -4.48 5.87 5.56
C LEU A 101 -3.35 6.72 5.01
N GLN A 102 -2.50 7.22 5.91
CA GLN A 102 -1.21 7.82 5.61
C GLN A 102 -0.14 6.95 6.26
N ILE A 103 0.74 6.39 5.46
CA ILE A 103 1.80 5.47 5.86
C ILE A 103 3.12 6.16 5.55
N ALA A 104 3.67 6.85 6.55
CA ALA A 104 4.95 7.54 6.42
C ALA A 104 6.09 6.57 6.74
N TYR A 105 7.05 6.45 5.83
CA TYR A 105 8.31 5.74 6.04
C TYR A 105 9.30 6.72 6.67
N ILE A 106 9.52 6.58 7.98
CA ILE A 106 10.13 7.63 8.82
C ILE A 106 11.57 7.95 8.38
N GLU A 107 12.32 6.93 7.98
CA GLU A 107 13.74 7.07 7.62
C GLU A 107 13.93 7.54 6.17
N GLU A 108 12.89 7.49 5.36
CA GLU A 108 12.98 7.70 3.91
C GLU A 108 12.31 8.99 3.42
N ALA A 109 11.72 9.78 4.32
CA ALA A 109 10.99 11.01 3.99
C ALA A 109 9.96 10.81 2.84
N THR A 110 9.31 9.67 2.78
CA THR A 110 8.30 9.31 1.80
C THR A 110 7.03 8.79 2.48
N GLU A 111 5.91 8.93 1.81
CA GLU A 111 4.60 8.54 2.33
C GLU A 111 3.79 7.82 1.26
N ARG A 112 3.13 6.74 1.65
CA ARG A 112 2.11 6.08 0.86
C ARG A 112 0.74 6.49 1.38
N GLN A 113 -0.11 7.00 0.50
CA GLN A 113 -1.50 7.30 0.83
C GLN A 113 -2.42 6.24 0.23
N LEU A 114 -3.36 5.77 1.03
CA LEU A 114 -4.35 4.78 0.61
C LEU A 114 -5.72 5.21 1.08
N LYS A 115 -6.68 5.26 0.13
CA LYS A 115 -8.10 5.41 0.42
C LYS A 115 -8.81 4.11 0.08
N ILE A 116 -9.50 3.53 1.05
CA ILE A 116 -10.31 2.33 0.88
C ILE A 116 -11.77 2.73 1.00
N TYR A 117 -12.49 2.63 -0.11
CA TYR A 117 -13.93 2.88 -0.20
C TYR A 117 -14.68 1.58 0.05
N PHE A 118 -15.76 1.65 0.83
CA PHE A 118 -16.66 0.55 1.15
C PHE A 118 -18.05 0.82 0.57
N PRO A 119 -18.27 0.64 -0.76
CA PRO A 119 -19.56 0.88 -1.38
C PRO A 119 -20.63 -0.05 -0.81
N ASP A 120 -20.26 -1.28 -0.44
CA ASP A 120 -21.11 -2.26 0.22
C ASP A 120 -20.28 -3.22 1.09
N LYS A 121 -20.91 -4.27 1.62
CA LYS A 121 -20.23 -5.25 2.50
C LYS A 121 -19.32 -6.24 1.77
N ASP A 122 -19.52 -6.41 0.46
CA ASP A 122 -18.88 -7.45 -0.33
C ASP A 122 -17.80 -6.90 -1.28
N HIS A 123 -17.74 -5.57 -1.44
CA HIS A 123 -16.82 -4.92 -2.35
C HIS A 123 -16.08 -3.77 -1.68
N ILE A 124 -14.81 -3.62 -2.04
CA ILE A 124 -14.02 -2.43 -1.73
C ILE A 124 -13.32 -1.91 -2.98
N GLU A 125 -12.98 -0.63 -2.95
CA GLU A 125 -12.22 0.03 -4.00
C GLU A 125 -11.06 0.80 -3.36
N LEU A 126 -9.84 0.59 -3.87
CA LEU A 126 -8.61 1.16 -3.34
C LEU A 126 -8.06 2.21 -4.30
N HIS A 127 -7.73 3.37 -3.76
CA HIS A 127 -7.04 4.43 -4.46
C HIS A 127 -5.70 4.68 -3.76
N TRP A 128 -4.64 4.66 -4.55
CA TRP A 128 -3.27 4.84 -4.09
C TRP A 128 -2.71 6.17 -4.54
N ASP A 129 -1.93 6.78 -3.67
CA ASP A 129 -1.07 7.92 -3.97
C ASP A 129 0.22 7.81 -3.16
N GLU A 130 1.23 8.61 -3.50
CA GLU A 130 2.48 8.67 -2.76
C GLU A 130 3.07 10.08 -2.74
N ILE A 131 3.86 10.37 -1.72
CA ILE A 131 4.60 11.62 -1.58
C ILE A 131 6.10 11.28 -1.47
N PRO A 132 6.97 11.85 -2.31
CA PRO A 132 6.67 12.78 -3.41
C PRO A 132 5.80 12.11 -4.50
N GLY A 133 4.85 12.88 -5.01
CA GLY A 133 3.73 12.36 -5.79
C GLY A 133 4.11 11.76 -7.14
N ASN A 134 3.16 11.06 -7.72
CA ASN A 134 3.26 10.41 -9.03
C ASN A 134 3.72 11.34 -10.15
N THR A 135 3.36 12.62 -10.08
CA THR A 135 3.77 13.64 -11.05
C THR A 135 5.29 13.73 -11.16
N MET A 136 5.98 13.75 -10.03
CA MET A 136 7.45 13.79 -10.02
C MET A 136 8.08 12.54 -10.69
N ILE A 137 7.50 11.37 -10.44
CA ILE A 137 7.94 10.12 -11.05
C ILE A 137 7.66 10.12 -12.55
N THR A 138 6.48 10.56 -12.95
CA THR A 138 6.06 10.65 -14.36
C THR A 138 6.90 11.67 -15.12
N ASP A 139 7.13 12.85 -14.56
CA ASP A 139 7.97 13.89 -15.17
C ASP A 139 9.41 13.42 -15.34
N THR A 140 9.95 12.70 -14.33
CA THR A 140 11.29 12.12 -14.40
C THR A 140 11.37 11.07 -15.52
N LEU A 141 10.36 10.23 -15.67
CA LEU A 141 10.31 9.22 -16.72
C LEU A 141 10.12 9.81 -18.11
N GLU A 142 9.32 10.87 -18.24
CA GLU A 142 9.18 11.61 -19.49
C GLU A 142 10.50 12.28 -19.91
N MET A 143 11.21 12.89 -18.97
CA MET A 143 12.55 13.45 -19.23
C MET A 143 13.54 12.38 -19.70
N ILE A 144 13.47 11.17 -19.15
CA ILE A 144 14.31 10.04 -19.56
C ILE A 144 13.97 9.58 -20.96
N THR A 145 12.67 9.47 -21.30
CA THR A 145 12.22 8.98 -22.61
C THR A 145 12.41 10.00 -23.72
N MET A 146 12.39 11.28 -23.40
CA MET A 146 12.62 12.37 -24.37
C MET A 146 14.10 12.65 -24.70
N GLY A 147 15.05 11.93 -24.07
CA GLY A 147 16.47 11.99 -24.43
C GLY A 147 17.16 13.34 -24.18
N SER A 148 16.65 14.15 -23.28
CA SER A 148 17.28 15.43 -22.89
C SER A 148 18.54 15.16 -22.06
N GLY A 149 19.68 15.29 -22.71
CA GLY A 149 20.98 14.77 -22.35
C GLY A 149 21.73 15.48 -21.23
N ASN A 150 21.18 15.63 -20.05
CA ASN A 150 21.93 15.86 -18.83
C ASN A 150 21.10 15.31 -17.65
N LEU A 151 20.99 14.01 -17.62
CA LEU A 151 20.26 13.31 -16.56
C LEU A 151 21.08 13.39 -15.28
N SER A 152 20.42 13.74 -14.17
CA SER A 152 21.00 13.68 -12.84
C SER A 152 21.60 12.28 -12.60
N PRO A 153 22.73 12.15 -11.86
CA PRO A 153 23.28 10.85 -11.48
C PRO A 153 22.27 9.90 -10.83
N PHE A 154 21.20 10.45 -10.27
CA PHE A 154 20.05 9.73 -9.75
C PHE A 154 19.27 9.01 -10.87
N VAL A 155 19.05 9.69 -12.00
CA VAL A 155 18.32 9.13 -13.14
C VAL A 155 19.14 8.05 -13.85
N ASP A 156 20.47 8.24 -13.97
CA ASP A 156 21.37 7.24 -14.54
C ASP A 156 21.32 5.95 -13.70
N LYS A 157 21.37 6.08 -12.38
CA LYS A 157 21.27 4.96 -11.43
C LYS A 157 19.88 4.29 -11.49
N LEU A 158 18.84 5.08 -11.72
CA LEU A 158 17.46 4.62 -11.93
C LEU A 158 17.37 3.73 -13.18
N MET A 159 18.02 4.14 -14.28
CA MET A 159 17.97 3.44 -15.56
C MET A 159 18.84 2.18 -15.59
N GLU A 160 19.95 2.16 -14.88
CA GLU A 160 20.86 0.98 -14.86
C GLU A 160 20.25 -0.23 -14.19
N ASN A 161 19.34 -0.04 -13.22
CA ASN A 161 18.89 -1.10 -12.32
C ASN A 161 17.40 -1.49 -12.49
N ILE A 162 16.63 -0.79 -13.32
CA ILE A 162 15.19 -1.08 -13.45
C ILE A 162 14.91 -2.02 -14.62
N PRO A 163 14.35 -3.21 -14.37
CA PRO A 163 13.72 -3.99 -15.41
C PRO A 163 12.52 -3.20 -15.98
N LEU A 164 12.61 -2.74 -17.23
CA LEU A 164 11.60 -1.92 -17.90
C LEU A 164 10.16 -2.47 -17.79
N ASN A 165 10.02 -3.79 -17.72
CA ASN A 165 8.74 -4.47 -17.53
C ASN A 165 8.17 -4.29 -16.12
N LEU A 166 9.01 -4.26 -15.07
CA LEU A 166 8.58 -3.98 -13.71
C LEU A 166 8.22 -2.50 -13.54
N LEU A 167 9.00 -1.62 -14.14
CA LEU A 167 8.72 -0.19 -14.15
C LEU A 167 7.38 0.10 -14.82
N LYS A 168 7.15 -0.42 -16.03
CA LYS A 168 5.86 -0.27 -16.74
C LYS A 168 4.68 -0.79 -15.91
N ARG A 169 4.84 -1.94 -15.25
CA ARG A 169 3.78 -2.53 -14.44
C ARG A 169 3.46 -1.67 -13.21
N ASN A 170 4.48 -1.17 -12.52
CA ASN A 170 4.31 -0.33 -11.34
C ASN A 170 3.74 1.05 -11.70
N ILE A 171 4.20 1.66 -12.80
CA ILE A 171 3.64 2.92 -13.30
C ILE A 171 2.19 2.74 -13.71
N THR A 172 1.85 1.69 -14.46
CA THR A 172 0.47 1.42 -14.85
C THR A 172 -0.42 1.22 -13.63
N GLY A 173 0.08 0.51 -12.60
CA GLY A 173 -0.63 0.36 -11.32
C GLY A 173 -0.80 1.67 -10.54
N THR A 174 0.13 2.59 -10.69
CA THR A 174 0.11 3.91 -10.03
C THR A 174 -0.79 4.92 -10.78
N ILE A 175 -0.91 4.77 -12.10
CA ILE A 175 -1.77 5.59 -12.96
C ILE A 175 -3.22 5.08 -12.96
N GLN A 176 -3.47 3.80 -12.62
CA GLN A 176 -4.83 3.30 -12.49
C GLN A 176 -5.50 3.89 -11.25
N PRO A 177 -6.57 4.69 -11.41
CA PRO A 177 -7.16 5.45 -10.33
C PRO A 177 -7.78 4.60 -9.22
N ALA A 178 -8.13 3.33 -9.52
CA ALA A 178 -8.79 2.46 -8.56
C ALA A 178 -8.53 0.98 -8.84
N VAL A 179 -8.29 0.22 -7.75
CA VAL A 179 -8.25 -1.24 -7.78
C VAL A 179 -9.44 -1.77 -7.00
N LYS A 180 -10.24 -2.62 -7.63
CA LYS A 180 -11.41 -3.23 -6.99
C LYS A 180 -11.05 -4.56 -6.35
N ALA A 181 -11.70 -4.86 -5.24
CA ALA A 181 -11.54 -6.12 -4.55
C ALA A 181 -12.89 -6.66 -4.06
N ASP A 182 -13.00 -7.98 -4.08
CA ASP A 182 -14.20 -8.71 -3.70
C ASP A 182 -13.99 -9.46 -2.38
N ARG A 183 -15.02 -9.47 -1.54
CA ARG A 183 -14.98 -10.19 -0.28
C ARG A 183 -14.84 -11.69 -0.52
N MET A 184 -13.91 -12.30 0.19
CA MET A 184 -13.73 -13.74 0.23
C MET A 184 -14.54 -14.36 1.37
N THR A 185 -15.11 -15.55 1.10
CA THR A 185 -15.78 -16.38 2.11
C THR A 185 -15.25 -17.80 2.01
N GLY A 186 -15.21 -18.52 3.13
CA GLY A 186 -14.74 -19.90 3.17
C GLY A 186 -13.28 -20.06 3.60
N GLU A 187 -12.82 -21.31 3.59
CA GLU A 187 -11.50 -21.70 4.12
C GLU A 187 -10.31 -21.08 3.37
N ASP A 188 -10.50 -20.72 2.09
CA ASP A 188 -9.44 -20.11 1.28
C ASP A 188 -9.19 -18.62 1.58
N ALA A 189 -10.05 -17.97 2.37
CA ALA A 189 -9.91 -16.55 2.66
C ALA A 189 -8.57 -16.25 3.36
N ASP A 190 -8.22 -17.02 4.38
CA ASP A 190 -7.00 -16.83 5.17
C ASP A 190 -5.75 -17.45 4.54
N THR A 191 -5.89 -18.20 3.44
CA THR A 191 -4.75 -18.84 2.77
C THR A 191 -3.76 -17.81 2.25
N GLY A 192 -2.48 -18.01 2.55
CA GLY A 192 -1.37 -17.16 2.13
C GLY A 192 -0.98 -16.09 3.16
N PHE A 193 -1.84 -15.74 4.12
CA PHE A 193 -1.42 -14.86 5.21
C PHE A 193 -0.53 -15.61 6.21
N VAL A 194 0.66 -15.09 6.41
CA VAL A 194 1.56 -15.54 7.48
C VAL A 194 1.26 -14.67 8.71
N THR A 195 1.08 -15.29 9.87
CA THR A 195 0.93 -14.55 11.12
C THR A 195 2.28 -13.93 11.48
N SER A 196 2.53 -12.72 11.02
CA SER A 196 3.66 -11.94 11.52
C SER A 196 3.29 -11.47 12.93
N THR A 197 4.09 -11.85 13.92
CA THR A 197 4.15 -11.13 15.19
C THR A 197 4.88 -9.83 14.90
N ALA A 198 4.20 -8.87 14.26
CA ALA A 198 4.71 -7.52 14.09
C ALA A 198 5.03 -6.98 15.48
N GLY A 199 6.29 -6.78 15.76
CA GLY A 199 6.75 -6.19 17.01
C GLY A 199 6.20 -4.77 17.12
N ILE A 200 5.14 -4.61 17.89
CA ILE A 200 4.63 -3.29 18.24
C ILE A 200 5.62 -2.71 19.22
N VAL A 201 6.26 -1.63 18.85
CA VAL A 201 7.09 -0.86 19.77
C VAL A 201 6.14 -0.19 20.77
N GLY A 202 6.17 -0.66 22.00
CA GLY A 202 5.41 -0.12 23.13
C GLY A 202 5.89 1.26 23.55
#